data_c8da803b8b06173ee74a5b56872e05cb
#
_entry.id   c8da803b8b06173ee74a5b56872e05cb
#
_cell.length_a   1.000
_cell.length_b   1.000
_cell.length_c   1.000
_cell.angle_alpha   90.00
_cell.angle_beta   90.00
_cell.angle_gamma   90.00
#
_symmetry.space_group_name_H-M   'P 1'
#
loop_
_entity.id
_entity.type
_entity.pdbx_description
1 polymer ?
#
loop_
_entity_poly.entity_id
_entity_poly.type
_entity_poly.pdbx_seq_one_letter_code
_entity_poly.pdbx_strand_id
1 'polypeptide(L)'
;MTKRVVLIGHPVAHSLSGAMQQAAFDAAGIDAKYELWDRAPMALADAIAELRGDDFLGANITIPHKERVVPMVDRLTDDAHITGAVNTLTREGKRLIGHNTDVPGFKVALDKLVGKQKMPRHAVVLGAGGGARAVVYGLITEGFQRIIVFNRHLHRAEGLVKHFGRSAAHMELRAMPWHDSIIESELARTKLLVNATSIGLTTDESPVPAEALHGDLLVLDLIYAKTRLLREAAAAGATVADGELMLLHQGAAAFALWTGQPAPLELMQQKLAEARAGGLRSAEGEPTGVAADTDEAGGGETEASGEEPDASVDSAVAAASAE
;
A
#
# COMPACT_ATOMS: atom_id res chain seq x y z
N MET A 1 -25.89 -19.81 10.60
CA MET A 1 -24.92 -19.06 11.44
C MET A 1 -24.30 -18.02 10.53
N THR A 2 -24.49 -16.75 10.83
CA THR A 2 -23.97 -15.64 10.04
C THR A 2 -22.44 -15.74 9.92
N LYS A 3 -21.93 -15.71 8.72
CA LYS A 3 -20.49 -15.73 8.45
C LYS A 3 -19.88 -14.36 8.66
N ARG A 4 -18.55 -14.31 8.82
CA ARG A 4 -17.82 -13.07 9.06
C ARG A 4 -16.73 -12.88 8.01
N VAL A 5 -16.56 -11.66 7.58
CA VAL A 5 -15.39 -11.17 6.82
C VAL A 5 -14.87 -9.94 7.54
N VAL A 6 -13.59 -9.83 7.71
CA VAL A 6 -13.01 -8.71 8.47
C VAL A 6 -11.99 -7.95 7.65
N LEU A 7 -11.87 -6.63 7.87
CA LEU A 7 -10.74 -5.83 7.41
C LEU A 7 -9.78 -5.64 8.59
N ILE A 8 -8.55 -6.12 8.45
CA ILE A 8 -7.51 -5.98 9.47
C ILE A 8 -6.49 -4.94 9.03
N GLY A 9 -6.28 -3.91 9.84
CA GLY A 9 -5.31 -2.84 9.61
C GLY A 9 -5.16 -1.97 10.85
N HIS A 10 -4.39 -0.88 10.75
CA HIS A 10 -4.22 0.07 11.85
C HIS A 10 -3.73 1.43 11.31
N PRO A 11 -4.55 2.51 11.44
CA PRO A 11 -5.97 2.52 11.82
C PRO A 11 -6.88 2.08 10.66
N VAL A 12 -8.13 1.62 10.94
CA VAL A 12 -9.10 1.19 9.91
C VAL A 12 -10.47 1.87 10.00
N ALA A 13 -10.68 2.72 11.00
CA ALA A 13 -11.99 3.32 11.29
C ALA A 13 -12.59 4.08 10.08
N HIS A 14 -11.74 4.67 9.24
CA HIS A 14 -12.15 5.47 8.09
C HIS A 14 -12.24 4.67 6.78
N SER A 15 -12.13 3.34 6.83
CA SER A 15 -12.18 2.51 5.64
C SER A 15 -13.58 2.48 5.01
N LEU A 16 -13.65 2.80 3.73
CA LEU A 16 -14.88 2.74 2.93
C LEU A 16 -15.25 1.30 2.52
N SER A 17 -14.36 0.33 2.71
CA SER A 17 -14.57 -1.07 2.30
C SER A 17 -15.78 -1.69 2.99
N GLY A 18 -16.07 -1.32 4.24
CA GLY A 18 -17.19 -1.87 5.00
C GLY A 18 -18.54 -1.64 4.34
N ALA A 19 -18.84 -0.40 3.94
CA ALA A 19 -20.09 -0.05 3.28
C ALA A 19 -20.27 -0.78 1.94
N MET A 20 -19.21 -0.84 1.14
CA MET A 20 -19.19 -1.48 -0.17
C MET A 20 -19.38 -2.99 -0.06
N GLN A 21 -18.66 -3.67 0.81
CA GLN A 21 -18.68 -5.12 0.95
C GLN A 21 -19.98 -5.61 1.61
N GLN A 22 -20.47 -4.92 2.64
CA GLN A 22 -21.73 -5.30 3.28
C GLN A 22 -22.88 -5.24 2.28
N ALA A 23 -22.98 -4.15 1.52
CA ALA A 23 -24.01 -4.02 0.49
C ALA A 23 -23.92 -5.13 -0.58
N ALA A 24 -22.70 -5.58 -0.92
CA ALA A 24 -22.53 -6.69 -1.85
C ALA A 24 -23.01 -8.02 -1.26
N PHE A 25 -22.74 -8.32 0.01
CA PHE A 25 -23.26 -9.51 0.68
C PHE A 25 -24.78 -9.50 0.75
N ASP A 26 -25.39 -8.36 1.14
CA ASP A 26 -26.83 -8.20 1.26
C ASP A 26 -27.52 -8.42 -0.09
N ALA A 27 -27.01 -7.82 -1.16
CA ALA A 27 -27.56 -7.95 -2.51
C ALA A 27 -27.43 -9.36 -3.09
N ALA A 28 -26.37 -10.09 -2.72
CA ALA A 28 -26.16 -11.47 -3.13
C ALA A 28 -26.94 -12.48 -2.27
N GLY A 29 -27.68 -12.02 -1.24
CA GLY A 29 -28.40 -12.89 -0.30
C GLY A 29 -27.48 -13.76 0.56
N ILE A 30 -26.26 -13.32 0.80
CA ILE A 30 -25.25 -14.04 1.58
C ILE A 30 -25.32 -13.57 3.04
N ASP A 31 -25.66 -14.49 3.95
CA ASP A 31 -25.68 -14.22 5.41
C ASP A 31 -24.23 -14.06 5.93
N ALA A 32 -23.65 -12.88 5.67
CA ALA A 32 -22.31 -12.52 6.11
C ALA A 32 -22.25 -11.07 6.62
N LYS A 33 -21.39 -10.81 7.60
CA LYS A 33 -21.11 -9.49 8.16
C LYS A 33 -19.68 -9.08 7.86
N TYR A 34 -19.51 -7.85 7.37
CA TYR A 34 -18.18 -7.24 7.17
C TYR A 34 -17.84 -6.35 8.36
N GLU A 35 -16.73 -6.63 9.02
CA GLU A 35 -16.30 -5.95 10.24
C GLU A 35 -14.95 -5.25 10.04
N LEU A 36 -14.74 -4.14 10.75
CA LEU A 36 -13.46 -3.43 10.77
C LEU A 36 -12.71 -3.80 12.06
N TRP A 37 -11.56 -4.42 11.90
CA TRP A 37 -10.70 -4.83 13.01
C TRP A 37 -9.46 -3.95 13.06
N ASP A 38 -9.47 -2.98 13.95
CA ASP A 38 -8.29 -2.20 14.25
C ASP A 38 -7.31 -3.03 15.08
N ARG A 39 -6.21 -3.42 14.50
CA ARG A 39 -5.19 -4.28 15.10
C ARG A 39 -3.80 -3.71 14.89
N ALA A 40 -3.19 -3.26 15.98
CA ALA A 40 -1.77 -2.85 15.96
C ALA A 40 -0.87 -4.03 15.52
N PRO A 41 0.35 -3.76 15.03
CA PRO A 41 1.25 -4.80 14.53
C PRO A 41 1.51 -5.96 15.48
N MET A 42 1.51 -5.73 16.79
CA MET A 42 1.71 -6.77 17.80
C MET A 42 0.53 -7.73 17.93
N ALA A 43 -0.69 -7.28 17.62
CA ALA A 43 -1.92 -8.08 17.70
C ALA A 43 -2.24 -8.83 16.39
N LEU A 44 -1.43 -8.68 15.35
CA LEU A 44 -1.72 -9.26 14.04
C LEU A 44 -1.73 -10.80 14.08
N ALA A 45 -0.77 -11.42 14.75
CA ALA A 45 -0.67 -12.88 14.80
C ALA A 45 -1.89 -13.54 15.44
N ASP A 46 -2.41 -12.96 16.53
CA ASP A 46 -3.61 -13.44 17.20
C ASP A 46 -4.85 -13.27 16.31
N ALA A 47 -4.97 -12.11 15.64
CA ALA A 47 -6.05 -11.86 14.70
C ALA A 47 -6.05 -12.86 13.51
N ILE A 48 -4.87 -13.21 12.98
CA ILE A 48 -4.73 -14.19 11.91
C ILE A 48 -5.05 -15.61 12.43
N ALA A 49 -4.68 -15.93 13.66
CA ALA A 49 -5.04 -17.23 14.28
C ALA A 49 -6.56 -17.37 14.44
N GLU A 50 -7.26 -16.30 14.84
CA GLU A 50 -8.72 -16.26 15.00
C GLU A 50 -9.46 -16.56 13.68
N LEU A 51 -8.93 -16.11 12.54
CA LEU A 51 -9.52 -16.33 11.21
C LEU A 51 -9.61 -17.82 10.81
N ARG A 52 -8.95 -18.72 11.52
CA ARG A 52 -9.05 -20.16 11.29
C ARG A 52 -10.36 -20.77 11.83
N GLY A 53 -11.16 -19.98 12.57
CA GLY A 53 -12.48 -20.34 13.07
C GLY A 53 -13.50 -20.56 11.93
N ASP A 54 -14.48 -21.44 12.16
CA ASP A 54 -15.44 -21.85 11.12
C ASP A 54 -16.50 -20.79 10.79
N ASP A 55 -16.58 -19.72 11.56
CA ASP A 55 -17.46 -18.59 11.36
C ASP A 55 -16.94 -17.57 10.33
N PHE A 56 -15.64 -17.63 9.93
CA PHE A 56 -15.08 -16.71 8.94
C PHE A 56 -15.14 -17.26 7.52
N LEU A 57 -15.43 -16.38 6.53
CA LEU A 57 -15.20 -16.63 5.10
C LEU A 57 -13.78 -16.24 4.70
N GLY A 58 -13.23 -15.19 5.31
CA GLY A 58 -11.91 -14.67 5.02
C GLY A 58 -11.70 -13.29 5.62
N ALA A 59 -10.72 -12.58 5.08
CA ALA A 59 -10.39 -11.21 5.52
C ALA A 59 -9.81 -10.37 4.39
N ASN A 60 -9.92 -9.03 4.49
CA ASN A 60 -9.00 -8.12 3.86
C ASN A 60 -7.90 -7.71 4.83
N ILE A 61 -6.73 -7.44 4.28
CA ILE A 61 -5.56 -6.94 5.01
C ILE A 61 -5.15 -5.59 4.40
N THR A 62 -4.99 -4.58 5.27
CA THR A 62 -4.54 -3.26 4.84
C THR A 62 -3.31 -2.79 5.62
N ILE A 63 -2.92 -1.54 5.48
CA ILE A 63 -1.78 -0.92 6.16
C ILE A 63 -1.88 -1.14 7.68
N PRO A 64 -0.77 -1.51 8.36
CA PRO A 64 0.58 -1.75 7.85
C PRO A 64 0.90 -3.24 7.64
N HIS A 65 -0.09 -4.10 7.43
CA HIS A 65 -0.01 -5.56 7.61
C HIS A 65 0.21 -6.37 6.34
N LYS A 66 0.04 -5.79 5.12
CA LYS A 66 0.05 -6.54 3.85
C LYS A 66 1.32 -7.38 3.62
N GLU A 67 2.48 -6.89 4.07
CA GLU A 67 3.76 -7.63 4.00
C GLU A 67 3.94 -8.56 5.21
N ARG A 68 3.50 -8.11 6.39
CA ARG A 68 3.68 -8.83 7.67
C ARG A 68 2.89 -10.12 7.74
N VAL A 69 1.73 -10.19 7.07
CA VAL A 69 0.85 -11.36 7.08
C VAL A 69 1.36 -12.51 6.20
N VAL A 70 2.25 -12.23 5.26
CA VAL A 70 2.79 -13.22 4.30
C VAL A 70 3.31 -14.49 4.98
N PRO A 71 4.17 -14.44 6.03
CA PRO A 71 4.65 -15.64 6.71
C PRO A 71 3.62 -16.30 7.63
N MET A 72 2.42 -15.72 7.81
CA MET A 72 1.40 -16.21 8.74
C MET A 72 0.32 -17.05 8.06
N VAL A 73 0.33 -17.15 6.73
CA VAL A 73 -0.63 -17.91 5.93
C VAL A 73 -0.05 -19.26 5.48
N ASP A 74 -0.93 -20.20 5.17
CA ASP A 74 -0.52 -21.56 4.83
C ASP A 74 -0.12 -21.71 3.36
N ARG A 75 -0.67 -20.87 2.49
CA ARG A 75 -0.37 -20.83 1.04
C ARG A 75 -0.54 -19.41 0.50
N LEU A 76 0.22 -19.08 -0.52
CA LEU A 76 0.10 -17.86 -1.31
C LEU A 76 -0.30 -18.22 -2.73
N THR A 77 -1.13 -17.37 -3.35
CA THR A 77 -1.30 -17.37 -4.81
C THR A 77 -0.08 -16.76 -5.49
N ASP A 78 0.06 -16.97 -6.80
CA ASP A 78 1.21 -16.47 -7.55
C ASP A 78 1.39 -14.96 -7.41
N ASP A 79 0.33 -14.17 -7.56
CA ASP A 79 0.40 -12.72 -7.39
C ASP A 79 0.82 -12.31 -5.97
N ALA A 80 0.29 -12.98 -4.93
CA ALA A 80 0.67 -12.72 -3.55
C ALA A 80 2.13 -13.12 -3.26
N HIS A 81 2.58 -14.23 -3.84
CA HIS A 81 3.96 -14.71 -3.72
C HIS A 81 4.93 -13.75 -4.42
N ILE A 82 4.64 -13.37 -5.69
CA ILE A 82 5.51 -12.49 -6.47
C ILE A 82 5.55 -11.08 -5.88
N THR A 83 4.41 -10.54 -5.42
CA THR A 83 4.39 -9.22 -4.79
C THR A 83 5.00 -9.22 -3.41
N GLY A 84 5.01 -10.36 -2.71
CA GLY A 84 5.39 -10.44 -1.29
C GLY A 84 4.46 -9.61 -0.41
N ALA A 85 3.19 -9.46 -0.82
CA ALA A 85 2.16 -8.74 -0.10
C ALA A 85 0.79 -9.40 -0.29
N VAL A 86 0.01 -9.47 0.78
CA VAL A 86 -1.34 -10.05 0.82
C VAL A 86 -2.31 -8.97 1.26
N ASN A 87 -3.38 -8.76 0.50
CA ASN A 87 -4.48 -7.87 0.88
C ASN A 87 -5.81 -8.61 1.08
N THR A 88 -5.87 -9.91 0.73
CA THR A 88 -7.09 -10.73 0.85
C THR A 88 -6.73 -12.14 1.32
N LEU A 89 -7.47 -12.64 2.30
CA LEU A 89 -7.36 -14.00 2.81
C LEU A 89 -8.64 -14.76 2.50
N THR A 90 -8.52 -16.01 2.05
CA THR A 90 -9.62 -16.98 1.97
C THR A 90 -9.33 -18.17 2.85
N ARG A 91 -10.37 -18.95 3.15
CA ARG A 91 -10.27 -20.18 3.93
C ARG A 91 -10.52 -21.42 3.08
N GLU A 92 -9.67 -22.44 3.26
CA GLU A 92 -9.89 -23.79 2.81
C GLU A 92 -9.83 -24.73 4.04
N GLY A 93 -10.97 -24.99 4.65
CA GLY A 93 -11.03 -25.60 5.96
C GLY A 93 -10.36 -24.69 7.03
N LYS A 94 -9.33 -25.17 7.70
CA LYS A 94 -8.54 -24.39 8.66
C LYS A 94 -7.33 -23.68 8.02
N ARG A 95 -7.08 -23.90 6.73
CA ARG A 95 -5.96 -23.26 6.03
C ARG A 95 -6.35 -21.87 5.54
N LEU A 96 -5.43 -20.94 5.67
CA LEU A 96 -5.54 -19.57 5.13
C LEU A 96 -4.71 -19.46 3.86
N ILE A 97 -5.36 -18.96 2.82
CA ILE A 97 -4.74 -18.72 1.52
C ILE A 97 -4.62 -17.20 1.34
N GLY A 98 -3.40 -16.72 1.10
CA GLY A 98 -3.13 -15.32 0.84
C GLY A 98 -3.22 -14.97 -0.65
N HIS A 99 -3.96 -13.93 -0.95
CA HIS A 99 -4.17 -13.38 -2.30
C HIS A 99 -3.73 -11.92 -2.36
N ASN A 100 -3.45 -11.44 -3.57
CA ASN A 100 -3.25 -10.02 -3.82
C ASN A 100 -4.23 -9.52 -4.87
N THR A 101 -5.36 -8.95 -4.42
CA THR A 101 -6.37 -8.34 -5.29
C THR A 101 -6.07 -6.88 -5.62
N ASP A 102 -5.04 -6.26 -5.01
CA ASP A 102 -4.60 -4.91 -5.36
C ASP A 102 -4.04 -4.87 -6.79
N VAL A 103 -3.37 -5.92 -7.24
CA VAL A 103 -2.78 -5.99 -8.60
C VAL A 103 -3.85 -5.83 -9.67
N PRO A 104 -4.90 -6.68 -9.74
CA PRO A 104 -5.97 -6.48 -10.73
C PRO A 104 -6.71 -5.16 -10.53
N GLY A 105 -6.93 -4.70 -9.29
CA GLY A 105 -7.53 -3.40 -9.03
C GLY A 105 -6.71 -2.23 -9.58
N PHE A 106 -5.41 -2.25 -9.37
CA PHE A 106 -4.49 -1.25 -9.92
C PHE A 106 -4.50 -1.25 -11.46
N LYS A 107 -4.48 -2.42 -12.10
CA LYS A 107 -4.47 -2.53 -13.56
C LYS A 107 -5.72 -1.89 -14.18
N VAL A 108 -6.89 -2.11 -13.58
CA VAL A 108 -8.14 -1.46 -14.03
C VAL A 108 -8.05 0.06 -13.86
N ALA A 109 -7.56 0.55 -12.73
CA ALA A 109 -7.40 1.99 -12.50
C ALA A 109 -6.39 2.63 -13.49
N LEU A 110 -5.28 1.95 -13.76
CA LEU A 110 -4.27 2.39 -14.73
C LEU A 110 -4.86 2.44 -16.16
N ASP A 111 -5.54 1.38 -16.60
CA ASP A 111 -6.16 1.32 -17.93
C ASP A 111 -7.19 2.45 -18.13
N LYS A 112 -8.00 2.71 -17.11
CA LYS A 112 -8.96 3.81 -17.14
C LYS A 112 -8.29 5.17 -17.21
N LEU A 113 -7.20 5.39 -16.46
CA LEU A 113 -6.42 6.63 -16.48
C LEU A 113 -5.76 6.87 -17.84
N VAL A 114 -5.17 5.83 -18.43
CA VAL A 114 -4.54 5.89 -19.76
C VAL A 114 -5.59 6.10 -20.86
N GLY A 115 -6.75 5.50 -20.73
CA GLY A 115 -7.87 5.62 -21.67
C GLY A 115 -7.48 5.21 -23.08
N LYS A 116 -7.65 6.13 -24.06
CA LYS A 116 -7.31 5.87 -25.48
C LYS A 116 -5.84 6.18 -25.82
N GLN A 117 -5.06 6.64 -24.85
CA GLN A 117 -3.65 6.95 -25.10
C GLN A 117 -2.81 5.68 -25.22
N LYS A 118 -1.61 5.80 -25.80
CA LYS A 118 -0.65 4.70 -25.75
C LYS A 118 -0.15 4.53 -24.32
N MET A 119 -0.14 3.27 -23.86
CA MET A 119 0.38 2.92 -22.54
C MET A 119 1.81 3.47 -22.37
N PRO A 120 2.10 4.24 -21.30
CA PRO A 120 3.44 4.71 -21.01
C PRO A 120 4.43 3.54 -20.83
N ARG A 121 5.70 3.82 -20.98
CA ARG A 121 6.77 2.83 -20.77
C ARG A 121 7.65 3.16 -19.55
N HIS A 122 7.49 4.38 -19.01
CA HIS A 122 8.25 4.85 -17.85
C HIS A 122 7.28 5.31 -16.77
N ALA A 123 7.60 4.97 -15.52
CA ALA A 123 6.82 5.35 -14.35
C ALA A 123 7.71 5.77 -13.19
N VAL A 124 7.22 6.72 -12.41
CA VAL A 124 7.70 7.04 -11.06
C VAL A 124 6.67 6.53 -10.06
N VAL A 125 7.12 5.78 -9.07
CA VAL A 125 6.31 5.25 -7.98
C VAL A 125 6.82 5.81 -6.66
N LEU A 126 5.96 6.48 -5.92
CA LEU A 126 6.25 6.99 -4.59
C LEU A 126 5.72 5.99 -3.55
N GLY A 127 6.62 5.55 -2.66
CA GLY A 127 6.32 4.54 -1.64
C GLY A 127 6.91 3.17 -1.95
N ALA A 128 7.10 2.36 -0.90
CA ALA A 128 7.66 1.00 -0.98
C ALA A 128 6.95 0.01 -0.04
N GLY A 129 5.68 0.27 0.29
CA GLY A 129 4.82 -0.61 1.09
C GLY A 129 4.03 -1.59 0.24
N GLY A 130 3.10 -2.33 0.86
CA GLY A 130 2.29 -3.35 0.20
C GLY A 130 1.51 -2.85 -1.02
N GLY A 131 0.98 -1.62 -1.00
CA GLY A 131 0.35 -1.00 -2.18
C GLY A 131 1.34 -0.74 -3.32
N ALA A 132 2.53 -0.21 -3.00
CA ALA A 132 3.58 0.02 -3.99
C ALA A 132 4.06 -1.29 -4.64
N ARG A 133 4.08 -2.40 -3.90
CA ARG A 133 4.42 -3.73 -4.43
C ARG A 133 3.43 -4.18 -5.51
N ALA A 134 2.12 -4.01 -5.26
CA ALA A 134 1.07 -4.31 -6.24
C ALA A 134 1.20 -3.41 -7.49
N VAL A 135 1.46 -2.11 -7.30
CA VAL A 135 1.71 -1.15 -8.39
C VAL A 135 2.91 -1.58 -9.22
N VAL A 136 4.07 -1.80 -8.61
CA VAL A 136 5.30 -2.17 -9.35
C VAL A 136 5.10 -3.48 -10.12
N TYR A 137 4.48 -4.49 -9.50
CA TYR A 137 4.18 -5.74 -10.20
C TYR A 137 3.19 -5.56 -11.35
N GLY A 138 2.13 -4.77 -11.14
CA GLY A 138 1.20 -4.41 -12.20
C GLY A 138 1.90 -3.72 -13.38
N LEU A 139 2.78 -2.75 -13.12
CA LEU A 139 3.56 -2.07 -14.14
C LEU A 139 4.52 -3.02 -14.89
N ILE A 140 5.18 -3.95 -14.19
CA ILE A 140 6.03 -4.97 -14.82
C ILE A 140 5.20 -5.81 -15.79
N THR A 141 4.02 -6.27 -15.37
CA THR A 141 3.14 -7.11 -16.20
C THR A 141 2.50 -6.36 -17.36
N GLU A 142 2.32 -5.03 -17.25
CA GLU A 142 1.90 -4.15 -18.36
C GLU A 142 3.05 -3.79 -19.33
N GLY A 143 4.26 -4.30 -19.09
CA GLY A 143 5.40 -4.16 -20.00
C GLY A 143 6.07 -2.80 -19.93
N PHE A 144 6.06 -2.15 -18.78
CA PHE A 144 6.88 -0.96 -18.52
C PHE A 144 8.36 -1.32 -18.66
N GLN A 145 9.14 -0.37 -19.17
CA GLN A 145 10.58 -0.57 -19.44
C GLN A 145 11.45 0.12 -18.39
N ARG A 146 10.89 1.11 -17.68
CA ARG A 146 11.60 1.84 -16.65
C ARG A 146 10.64 2.21 -15.52
N ILE A 147 10.98 1.81 -14.30
CA ILE A 147 10.26 2.16 -13.07
C ILE A 147 11.25 2.69 -12.05
N ILE A 148 11.03 3.92 -11.57
CA ILE A 148 11.82 4.53 -10.51
C ILE A 148 10.97 4.58 -9.25
N VAL A 149 11.50 4.01 -8.16
CA VAL A 149 10.81 3.94 -6.87
C VAL A 149 11.47 4.91 -5.90
N PHE A 150 10.69 5.83 -5.36
CA PHE A 150 11.10 6.71 -4.27
C PHE A 150 10.44 6.30 -2.97
N ASN A 151 11.20 6.33 -1.88
CA ASN A 151 10.65 6.15 -0.54
C ASN A 151 11.46 6.96 0.47
N ARG A 152 10.79 7.57 1.47
CA ARG A 152 11.45 8.35 2.53
C ARG A 152 12.63 7.60 3.16
N HIS A 153 12.48 6.30 3.37
CA HIS A 153 13.56 5.42 3.80
C HIS A 153 14.06 4.63 2.58
N LEU A 154 15.20 5.05 2.01
CA LEU A 154 15.76 4.49 0.77
C LEU A 154 15.89 2.95 0.83
N HIS A 155 16.34 2.40 1.95
CA HIS A 155 16.52 0.95 2.13
C HIS A 155 15.23 0.15 1.88
N ARG A 156 14.03 0.72 2.11
CA ARG A 156 12.77 0.06 1.79
C ARG A 156 12.52 -0.01 0.28
N ALA A 157 12.84 1.07 -0.44
CA ALA A 157 12.77 1.08 -1.91
C ALA A 157 13.79 0.11 -2.52
N GLU A 158 15.03 0.07 -1.99
CA GLU A 158 16.06 -0.91 -2.38
C GLU A 158 15.61 -2.35 -2.12
N GLY A 159 14.98 -2.60 -0.96
CA GLY A 159 14.40 -3.89 -0.62
C GLY A 159 13.30 -4.33 -1.60
N LEU A 160 12.43 -3.40 -2.03
CA LEU A 160 11.41 -3.64 -3.03
C LEU A 160 12.04 -3.96 -4.40
N VAL A 161 13.01 -3.15 -4.85
CA VAL A 161 13.74 -3.36 -6.11
C VAL A 161 14.45 -4.72 -6.11
N LYS A 162 15.13 -5.06 -5.02
CA LYS A 162 15.78 -6.37 -4.86
C LYS A 162 14.79 -7.52 -4.94
N HIS A 163 13.61 -7.36 -4.32
CA HIS A 163 12.55 -8.36 -4.33
C HIS A 163 12.08 -8.68 -5.75
N PHE A 164 11.88 -7.66 -6.58
CA PHE A 164 11.43 -7.81 -7.97
C PHE A 164 12.57 -8.07 -8.97
N GLY A 165 13.82 -8.18 -8.54
CA GLY A 165 14.98 -8.27 -9.44
C GLY A 165 14.86 -9.34 -10.52
N ARG A 166 14.26 -10.51 -10.22
CA ARG A 166 14.01 -11.58 -11.23
C ARG A 166 12.89 -11.22 -12.20
N SER A 167 11.78 -10.70 -11.68
CA SER A 167 10.61 -10.31 -12.50
C SER A 167 10.91 -9.10 -13.38
N ALA A 168 11.85 -8.25 -12.98
CA ALA A 168 12.26 -7.04 -13.67
C ALA A 168 13.57 -7.18 -14.47
N ALA A 169 14.07 -8.41 -14.70
CA ALA A 169 15.38 -8.63 -15.33
C ALA A 169 15.52 -8.04 -16.74
N HIS A 170 14.42 -7.76 -17.42
CA HIS A 170 14.35 -7.22 -18.79
C HIS A 170 14.09 -5.71 -18.86
N MET A 171 14.08 -5.02 -17.71
CA MET A 171 13.74 -3.60 -17.61
C MET A 171 14.62 -2.89 -16.57
N GLU A 172 14.55 -1.57 -16.56
CA GLU A 172 15.19 -0.75 -15.54
C GLU A 172 14.23 -0.57 -14.34
N LEU A 173 14.54 -1.20 -13.21
CA LEU A 173 13.87 -0.99 -11.93
C LEU A 173 14.88 -0.48 -10.93
N ARG A 174 14.71 0.75 -10.44
CA ARG A 174 15.66 1.41 -9.52
C ARG A 174 14.98 2.06 -8.33
N ALA A 175 15.67 2.01 -7.20
CA ALA A 175 15.39 2.85 -6.04
C ALA A 175 16.24 4.13 -6.12
N MET A 176 15.62 5.26 -5.80
CA MET A 176 16.29 6.55 -5.75
C MET A 176 16.03 7.21 -4.39
N PRO A 177 17.01 8.01 -3.88
CA PRO A 177 16.81 8.77 -2.66
C PRO A 177 15.71 9.82 -2.85
N TRP A 178 14.89 10.02 -1.81
CA TRP A 178 13.83 11.02 -1.81
C TRP A 178 14.43 12.41 -1.67
N HIS A 179 14.56 13.08 -2.79
CA HIS A 179 15.06 14.45 -2.87
C HIS A 179 14.34 15.16 -4.01
N ASP A 180 13.82 16.36 -3.75
CA ASP A 180 12.94 17.07 -4.69
C ASP A 180 13.57 17.26 -6.07
N SER A 181 14.83 17.67 -6.14
CA SER A 181 15.53 17.86 -7.43
C SER A 181 15.71 16.54 -8.22
N ILE A 182 15.82 15.40 -7.54
CA ILE A 182 15.88 14.09 -8.19
C ILE A 182 14.50 13.69 -8.70
N ILE A 183 13.47 13.92 -7.90
CA ILE A 183 12.06 13.66 -8.28
C ILE A 183 11.70 14.52 -9.50
N GLU A 184 11.99 15.83 -9.50
CA GLU A 184 11.77 16.73 -10.62
C GLU A 184 12.46 16.23 -11.90
N SER A 185 13.75 15.86 -11.79
CA SER A 185 14.52 15.34 -12.93
C SER A 185 13.93 14.05 -13.50
N GLU A 186 13.39 13.17 -12.65
CA GLU A 186 12.78 11.92 -13.09
C GLU A 186 11.38 12.16 -13.68
N LEU A 187 10.58 13.04 -13.09
CA LEU A 187 9.24 13.38 -13.60
C LEU A 187 9.32 14.06 -14.96
N ALA A 188 10.31 14.93 -15.20
CA ALA A 188 10.52 15.57 -16.50
C ALA A 188 10.71 14.58 -17.68
N ARG A 189 11.00 13.31 -17.39
CA ARG A 189 11.23 12.24 -18.39
C ARG A 189 10.19 11.12 -18.31
N THR A 190 9.19 11.28 -17.45
CA THR A 190 8.20 10.24 -17.13
C THR A 190 6.81 10.73 -17.53
N LYS A 191 5.95 9.80 -17.92
CA LYS A 191 4.54 10.08 -18.20
C LYS A 191 3.57 9.54 -17.16
N LEU A 192 4.02 8.69 -16.25
CA LEU A 192 3.16 8.13 -15.21
C LEU A 192 3.79 8.36 -13.82
N LEU A 193 3.07 9.06 -12.97
CA LEU A 193 3.34 9.18 -11.54
C LEU A 193 2.29 8.41 -10.76
N VAL A 194 2.73 7.53 -9.85
CA VAL A 194 1.83 6.81 -8.93
C VAL A 194 2.22 7.15 -7.49
N ASN A 195 1.31 7.76 -6.73
CA ASN A 195 1.47 7.92 -5.30
C ASN A 195 0.91 6.68 -4.57
N ALA A 196 1.80 5.87 -4.01
CA ALA A 196 1.48 4.72 -3.16
C ALA A 196 1.93 4.96 -1.69
N THR A 197 2.10 6.22 -1.30
CA THR A 197 2.36 6.66 0.08
C THR A 197 1.07 7.04 0.78
N SER A 198 1.16 7.36 2.06
CA SER A 198 0.07 7.96 2.84
C SER A 198 0.13 9.50 2.88
N ILE A 199 1.07 10.15 2.17
CA ILE A 199 1.18 11.61 2.13
C ILE A 199 -0.04 12.17 1.41
N GLY A 200 -0.77 13.05 2.07
CA GLY A 200 -2.04 13.60 1.59
C GLY A 200 -3.29 12.87 2.09
N LEU A 201 -3.14 11.80 2.89
CA LEU A 201 -4.29 11.07 3.47
C LEU A 201 -4.92 11.84 4.64
N THR A 202 -4.11 12.34 5.56
CA THR A 202 -4.54 13.05 6.78
C THR A 202 -4.07 14.50 6.83
N THR A 203 -3.17 14.90 5.97
CA THR A 203 -2.61 16.25 5.85
C THR A 203 -2.82 16.79 4.44
N ASP A 204 -2.84 18.13 4.28
CA ASP A 204 -2.91 18.76 2.97
C ASP A 204 -1.48 18.95 2.39
N GLU A 205 -0.75 17.83 2.28
CA GLU A 205 0.61 17.80 1.72
C GLU A 205 0.63 17.11 0.37
N SER A 206 1.56 17.52 -0.48
CA SER A 206 1.89 16.85 -1.74
C SER A 206 3.22 16.11 -1.59
N PRO A 207 3.33 14.86 -2.08
CA PRO A 207 4.58 14.10 -2.02
C PRO A 207 5.63 14.57 -3.02
N VAL A 208 5.29 15.50 -3.90
CA VAL A 208 6.20 16.09 -4.90
C VAL A 208 6.01 17.60 -4.96
N PRO A 209 7.05 18.38 -5.34
CA PRO A 209 6.92 19.80 -5.60
C PRO A 209 5.95 20.07 -6.75
N ALA A 210 5.16 21.14 -6.66
CA ALA A 210 4.20 21.51 -7.69
C ALA A 210 4.89 21.79 -9.05
N GLU A 211 6.12 22.30 -8.99
CA GLU A 211 6.96 22.63 -10.15
C GLU A 211 7.40 21.40 -10.96
N ALA A 212 7.39 20.23 -10.32
CA ALA A 212 7.70 18.96 -10.98
C ALA A 212 6.52 18.40 -11.79
N LEU A 213 5.32 18.97 -11.63
CA LEU A 213 4.10 18.52 -12.31
C LEU A 213 3.93 19.26 -13.65
N HIS A 214 3.53 18.54 -14.69
CA HIS A 214 3.33 19.09 -16.03
C HIS A 214 2.18 18.40 -16.77
N GLY A 215 1.68 19.05 -17.84
CA GLY A 215 0.47 18.63 -18.56
C GLY A 215 0.53 17.27 -19.27
N ASP A 216 1.72 16.74 -19.52
CA ASP A 216 1.90 15.42 -20.15
C ASP A 216 1.83 14.25 -19.18
N LEU A 217 1.72 14.52 -17.86
CA LEU A 217 1.66 13.48 -16.83
C LEU A 217 0.28 12.82 -16.78
N LEU A 218 0.31 11.51 -16.51
CA LEU A 218 -0.78 10.74 -15.93
C LEU A 218 -0.46 10.58 -14.44
N VAL A 219 -1.33 11.01 -13.56
CA VAL A 219 -1.11 10.93 -12.10
C VAL A 219 -2.18 10.08 -11.46
N LEU A 220 -1.78 8.95 -10.86
CA LEU A 220 -2.63 8.08 -10.07
C LEU A 220 -2.25 8.21 -8.60
N ASP A 221 -3.15 8.69 -7.78
CA ASP A 221 -3.00 8.65 -6.33
C ASP A 221 -3.79 7.47 -5.77
N LEU A 222 -3.16 6.57 -5.02
CA LEU A 222 -3.88 5.44 -4.41
C LEU A 222 -4.79 5.87 -3.25
N ILE A 223 -4.69 7.12 -2.81
CA ILE A 223 -5.61 7.72 -1.86
C ILE A 223 -6.91 8.05 -2.60
N TYR A 224 -8.05 7.58 -2.08
CA TYR A 224 -9.37 7.82 -2.65
C TYR A 224 -9.99 9.14 -2.15
N ALA A 225 -9.25 10.23 -2.33
CA ALA A 225 -9.64 11.61 -2.00
C ALA A 225 -9.06 12.60 -3.01
N LYS A 226 -9.59 13.83 -3.02
CA LYS A 226 -9.01 14.93 -3.80
C LYS A 226 -7.79 15.51 -3.07
N THR A 227 -6.67 14.78 -3.09
CA THR A 227 -5.42 15.18 -2.44
C THR A 227 -4.84 16.46 -3.04
N ARG A 228 -3.91 17.09 -2.33
CA ARG A 228 -3.17 18.25 -2.85
C ARG A 228 -2.41 17.88 -4.12
N LEU A 229 -1.78 16.71 -4.17
CA LEU A 229 -1.12 16.20 -5.38
C LEU A 229 -2.06 16.22 -6.60
N LEU A 230 -3.27 15.67 -6.48
CA LEU A 230 -4.20 15.62 -7.60
C LEU A 230 -4.71 17.00 -8.02
N ARG A 231 -4.89 17.94 -7.06
CA ARG A 231 -5.30 19.31 -7.37
C ARG A 231 -4.19 20.06 -8.12
N GLU A 232 -2.95 19.97 -7.64
CA GLU A 232 -1.78 20.60 -8.27
C GLU A 232 -1.48 20.02 -9.65
N ALA A 233 -1.54 18.68 -9.78
CA ALA A 233 -1.36 18.02 -11.08
C ALA A 233 -2.42 18.42 -12.10
N ALA A 234 -3.69 18.48 -11.69
CA ALA A 234 -4.78 18.95 -12.56
C ALA A 234 -4.59 20.42 -12.97
N ALA A 235 -4.15 21.28 -12.05
CA ALA A 235 -3.83 22.67 -12.34
C ALA A 235 -2.66 22.82 -13.34
N ALA A 236 -1.70 21.90 -13.32
CA ALA A 236 -0.60 21.80 -14.29
C ALA A 236 -1.04 21.20 -15.65
N GLY A 237 -2.31 20.79 -15.78
CA GLY A 237 -2.86 20.21 -17.02
C GLY A 237 -2.70 18.69 -17.12
N ALA A 238 -2.24 18.00 -16.09
CA ALA A 238 -2.09 16.55 -16.07
C ALA A 238 -3.47 15.84 -16.08
N THR A 239 -3.49 14.60 -16.59
CA THR A 239 -4.65 13.70 -16.42
C THR A 239 -4.51 13.00 -15.07
N VAL A 240 -5.53 13.11 -14.22
CA VAL A 240 -5.47 12.63 -12.84
C VAL A 240 -6.55 11.60 -12.53
N ALA A 241 -6.24 10.64 -11.67
CA ALA A 241 -7.20 9.72 -11.06
C ALA A 241 -6.85 9.47 -9.60
N ASP A 242 -7.86 9.29 -8.77
CA ASP A 242 -7.70 8.83 -7.39
C ASP A 242 -7.81 7.30 -7.26
N GLY A 243 -7.63 6.79 -6.04
CA GLY A 243 -7.62 5.37 -5.74
C GLY A 243 -9.00 4.68 -5.72
N GLU A 244 -10.09 5.39 -6.03
CA GLU A 244 -11.46 4.83 -5.92
C GLU A 244 -11.67 3.60 -6.80
N LEU A 245 -11.25 3.65 -8.06
CA LEU A 245 -11.38 2.51 -8.97
C LEU A 245 -10.55 1.31 -8.52
N MET A 246 -9.35 1.54 -8.01
CA MET A 246 -8.53 0.46 -7.47
C MET A 246 -9.20 -0.15 -6.24
N LEU A 247 -9.74 0.67 -5.32
CA LEU A 247 -10.47 0.22 -4.14
C LEU A 247 -11.70 -0.61 -4.53
N LEU A 248 -12.47 -0.15 -5.51
CA LEU A 248 -13.66 -0.84 -6.01
C LEU A 248 -13.32 -2.22 -6.58
N HIS A 249 -12.39 -2.26 -7.52
CA HIS A 249 -12.09 -3.49 -8.27
C HIS A 249 -11.32 -4.52 -7.44
N GLN A 250 -10.42 -4.11 -6.53
CA GLN A 250 -9.80 -5.04 -5.60
C GLN A 250 -10.84 -5.62 -4.62
N GLY A 251 -11.81 -4.80 -4.19
CA GLY A 251 -12.90 -5.25 -3.34
C GLY A 251 -13.84 -6.22 -4.05
N ALA A 252 -14.18 -5.97 -5.31
CA ALA A 252 -14.98 -6.88 -6.12
C ALA A 252 -14.27 -8.23 -6.35
N ALA A 253 -12.96 -8.22 -6.59
CA ALA A 253 -12.16 -9.43 -6.69
C ALA A 253 -12.13 -10.22 -5.38
N ALA A 254 -11.98 -9.53 -4.24
CA ALA A 254 -12.03 -10.15 -2.91
C ALA A 254 -13.41 -10.79 -2.62
N PHE A 255 -14.49 -10.09 -2.95
CA PHE A 255 -15.87 -10.63 -2.84
C PHE A 255 -16.02 -11.93 -3.62
N ALA A 256 -15.58 -11.96 -4.87
CA ALA A 256 -15.67 -13.15 -5.72
C ALA A 256 -14.85 -14.33 -5.14
N LEU A 257 -13.70 -14.07 -4.52
CA LEU A 257 -12.90 -15.09 -3.87
C LEU A 257 -13.61 -15.72 -2.65
N TRP A 258 -14.32 -14.93 -1.84
CA TRP A 258 -15.03 -15.43 -0.66
C TRP A 258 -16.31 -16.17 -1.00
N THR A 259 -17.02 -15.74 -2.05
CA THR A 259 -18.40 -16.18 -2.33
C THR A 259 -18.50 -17.13 -3.51
N GLY A 260 -17.51 -17.13 -4.39
CA GLY A 260 -17.59 -17.82 -5.68
C GLY A 260 -18.57 -17.17 -6.68
N GLN A 261 -19.12 -15.99 -6.36
CA GLN A 261 -20.08 -15.27 -7.17
C GLN A 261 -19.47 -13.98 -7.75
N PRO A 262 -19.94 -13.49 -8.91
CA PRO A 262 -19.55 -12.18 -9.40
C PRO A 262 -20.03 -11.08 -8.45
N ALA A 263 -19.19 -10.09 -8.21
CA ALA A 263 -19.51 -8.96 -7.37
C ALA A 263 -20.55 -8.05 -8.06
N PRO A 264 -21.55 -7.50 -7.33
CA PRO A 264 -22.50 -6.52 -7.85
C PRO A 264 -21.83 -5.15 -7.99
N LEU A 265 -20.99 -4.98 -9.02
CA LEU A 265 -20.03 -3.88 -9.14
C LEU A 265 -20.68 -2.50 -9.12
N GLU A 266 -21.81 -2.33 -9.80
CA GLU A 266 -22.55 -1.05 -9.85
C GLU A 266 -23.06 -0.63 -8.46
N LEU A 267 -23.62 -1.59 -7.70
CA LEU A 267 -24.06 -1.34 -6.32
C LEU A 267 -22.86 -1.02 -5.41
N MET A 268 -21.76 -1.76 -5.55
CA MET A 268 -20.54 -1.50 -4.78
C MET A 268 -20.02 -0.10 -5.05
N GLN A 269 -19.99 0.34 -6.32
CA GLN A 269 -19.59 1.68 -6.70
C GLN A 269 -20.51 2.75 -6.11
N GLN A 270 -21.82 2.53 -6.19
CA GLN A 270 -22.80 3.44 -5.60
C GLN A 270 -22.57 3.60 -4.09
N LYS A 271 -22.41 2.49 -3.37
CA LYS A 271 -22.22 2.51 -1.90
C LYS A 271 -20.88 3.13 -1.51
N LEU A 272 -19.86 2.93 -2.31
CA LEU A 272 -18.56 3.60 -2.13
C LEU A 272 -18.71 5.12 -2.27
N ALA A 273 -19.42 5.59 -3.29
CA ALA A 273 -19.67 7.01 -3.50
C ALA A 273 -20.52 7.62 -2.36
N GLU A 274 -21.57 6.93 -1.90
CA GLU A 274 -22.40 7.34 -0.76
C GLU A 274 -21.57 7.46 0.53
N ALA A 275 -20.76 6.47 0.84
CA ALA A 275 -19.89 6.45 2.02
C ALA A 275 -18.85 7.58 1.98
N ARG A 276 -18.26 7.83 0.81
CA ARG A 276 -17.34 8.95 0.59
C ARG A 276 -17.99 10.30 0.84
N ALA A 277 -19.21 10.50 0.32
CA ALA A 277 -19.96 11.74 0.53
C ALA A 277 -20.39 11.93 2.00
N GLY A 278 -20.69 10.83 2.70
CA GLY A 278 -21.00 10.84 4.13
C GLY A 278 -19.79 11.17 5.01
N GLY A 279 -18.62 10.63 4.67
CA GLY A 279 -17.35 10.89 5.37
C GLY A 279 -16.88 12.35 5.22
N LEU A 280 -17.12 12.98 4.06
CA LEU A 280 -16.80 14.40 3.85
C LEU A 280 -17.64 15.33 4.73
N ARG A 281 -18.90 14.97 5.02
CA ARG A 281 -19.78 15.78 5.89
C ARG A 281 -19.40 15.70 7.37
N SER A 282 -18.83 14.57 7.82
CA SER A 282 -18.37 14.44 9.21
C SER A 282 -17.02 15.12 9.46
N ALA A 283 -16.19 15.27 8.43
CA ALA A 283 -14.89 15.96 8.53
C ALA A 283 -14.99 17.48 8.59
N GLU A 284 -16.12 18.07 8.11
CA GLU A 284 -16.38 19.50 8.24
C GLU A 284 -16.90 19.89 9.66
N GLY A 285 -17.16 18.92 10.53
CA GLY A 285 -17.80 19.12 11.83
C GLY A 285 -16.92 19.02 13.08
N GLU A 286 -15.71 18.42 13.06
CA GLU A 286 -14.81 18.39 14.22
C GLU A 286 -13.35 18.09 13.82
N PRO A 287 -12.35 18.81 14.38
CA PRO A 287 -10.95 18.46 14.21
C PRO A 287 -10.61 17.26 15.12
N THR A 288 -10.73 16.05 14.62
CA THR A 288 -10.24 14.87 15.34
C THR A 288 -8.72 14.84 15.26
N GLY A 289 -8.06 15.16 16.38
CA GLY A 289 -6.63 14.99 16.56
C GLY A 289 -6.25 13.51 16.42
N VAL A 290 -5.70 13.14 15.28
CA VAL A 290 -5.02 11.86 15.09
C VAL A 290 -3.55 12.10 15.41
N ALA A 291 -3.09 11.50 16.52
CA ALA A 291 -1.69 11.52 16.92
C ALA A 291 -0.82 10.94 15.79
N ALA A 292 0.14 11.71 15.35
CA ALA A 292 1.20 11.24 14.47
C ALA A 292 2.00 10.18 15.24
N ASP A 293 2.04 8.96 14.73
CA ASP A 293 2.95 7.91 15.21
C ASP A 293 4.38 8.35 14.88
N THR A 294 5.04 8.94 15.87
CA THR A 294 6.49 9.10 15.87
C THR A 294 7.07 7.76 16.29
N ASP A 295 7.65 7.01 15.36
CA ASP A 295 8.60 5.92 15.64
C ASP A 295 9.85 6.54 16.30
N GLU A 296 9.77 6.90 17.57
CA GLU A 296 10.94 7.11 18.42
C GLU A 296 11.39 5.75 18.96
N ALA A 297 12.40 5.20 18.29
CA ALA A 297 13.26 4.20 18.90
C ALA A 297 14.05 4.89 20.01
N GLY A 298 13.66 4.63 21.27
CA GLY A 298 14.34 5.14 22.44
C GLY A 298 15.80 4.70 22.50
N GLY A 299 16.70 5.66 22.34
CA GLY A 299 18.08 5.58 22.78
C GLY A 299 18.14 6.32 24.12
N GLY A 300 18.09 5.56 25.22
CA GLY A 300 18.34 6.09 26.56
C GLY A 300 19.83 6.35 26.72
N GLU A 301 20.23 7.60 26.70
CA GLU A 301 21.52 8.03 27.28
C GLU A 301 21.31 8.27 28.77
N THR A 302 21.89 7.40 29.59
CA THR A 302 22.13 7.67 31.00
C THR A 302 23.45 8.38 31.13
N GLU A 303 23.43 9.67 31.46
CA GLU A 303 24.57 10.37 32.01
C GLU A 303 24.95 9.75 33.36
N ALA A 304 26.19 9.30 33.48
CA ALA A 304 26.87 9.10 34.76
C ALA A 304 28.23 9.76 34.71
N SER A 305 28.33 10.72 35.59
CA SER A 305 29.50 11.52 35.94
C SER A 305 30.66 10.70 36.50
N GLY A 306 31.87 11.09 36.14
CA GLY A 306 32.97 11.18 37.12
C GLY A 306 34.08 10.15 37.03
N GLU A 307 35.30 10.72 36.93
CA GLU A 307 36.60 10.24 37.39
C GLU A 307 37.52 9.51 36.40
N GLU A 308 38.47 10.29 35.87
CA GLU A 308 39.83 9.79 35.57
C GLU A 308 40.55 9.36 36.86
N PRO A 309 41.55 8.43 36.84
CA PRO A 309 42.90 8.84 36.57
C PRO A 309 43.80 7.81 35.81
N ASP A 310 44.67 8.41 35.03
CA ASP A 310 46.14 8.24 34.94
C ASP A 310 46.79 6.88 34.68
N ALA A 311 47.77 6.97 33.75
CA ALA A 311 49.09 6.35 33.63
C ALA A 311 49.25 4.94 33.04
N SER A 312 49.84 4.98 31.85
CA SER A 312 51.14 4.39 31.47
C SER A 312 51.27 2.90 31.13
N VAL A 313 52.01 2.75 30.05
CA VAL A 313 53.09 1.79 29.74
C VAL A 313 52.76 0.58 28.87
N ASP A 314 53.36 0.64 27.71
CA ASP A 314 54.29 -0.26 27.00
C ASP A 314 53.74 -1.42 26.12
N SER A 315 54.07 -1.22 24.90
CA SER A 315 54.86 -2.04 23.93
C SER A 315 54.64 -3.56 23.83
N ALA A 316 54.53 -3.97 22.61
CA ALA A 316 55.30 -4.99 21.87
C ALA A 316 54.41 -5.90 20.98
N VAL A 317 54.54 -5.74 19.67
CA VAL A 317 55.32 -6.53 18.72
C VAL A 317 54.71 -7.85 18.23
N ALA A 318 54.65 -7.91 16.89
CA ALA A 318 54.81 -9.01 15.93
C ALA A 318 53.68 -10.01 15.72
N ALA A 319 53.13 -10.07 14.54
CA ALA A 319 53.54 -10.73 13.27
C ALA A 319 53.39 -12.26 13.27
N ALA A 320 52.65 -12.72 12.29
CA ALA A 320 52.90 -13.83 11.33
C ALA A 320 51.55 -14.47 10.93
N SER A 321 51.12 -14.34 9.68
CA SER A 321 51.41 -15.23 8.53
C SER A 321 50.53 -16.49 8.48
N ALA A 322 49.73 -16.54 7.44
CA ALA A 322 49.49 -17.61 6.48
C ALA A 322 48.97 -18.98 7.01
N GLU A 323 47.76 -19.33 6.63
CA GLU A 323 47.40 -20.33 5.60
C GLU A 323 45.98 -20.12 5.13
#